data_3c517d0ece2c9d2c285e2b511901389d
#
_entry.id   3c517d0ece2c9d2c285e2b511901389d
#
_cell.length_a   1.000
_cell.length_b   1.000
_cell.length_c   1.000
_cell.angle_alpha   90.00
_cell.angle_beta   90.00
_cell.angle_gamma   90.00
#
_symmetry.space_group_name_H-M   'P 1'
#
loop_
_entity.id
_entity.type
_entity.pdbx_description
1 polymer ?
#
loop_
_entity_poly.entity_id
_entity_poly.type
_entity_poly.pdbx_seq_one_letter_code
_entity_poly.pdbx_strand_id
1 'polypeptide(L)'
;MGSTHEHVDLLVYINGEPLDLNQSRYAMKSSYGHIHGGEGDIMHLHAINIPLSWFMETLDLAITPTSINVHGFEYVTNDDNVLMVVINGNAIGDMDQMLIDEDKILIYYGPGDEDDLNRAHSLIPDRAQEINSMPNKGD
;
A
#
# COMPACT_ATOMS: atom_id res chain seq x y z
N MET A 1 6.97 0.41 24.68
CA MET A 1 6.57 -0.12 23.38
C MET A 1 7.81 -0.32 22.52
N GLY A 2 7.96 -1.50 22.01
CA GLY A 2 9.08 -1.73 21.10
C GLY A 2 8.84 -1.01 19.77
N SER A 3 9.62 -0.01 19.49
CA SER A 3 9.55 0.61 18.19
C SER A 3 10.36 -0.21 17.19
N THR A 4 9.90 -0.27 15.97
CA THR A 4 10.61 -0.93 14.89
C THR A 4 10.86 0.06 13.80
N HIS A 5 11.82 -0.24 12.93
CA HIS A 5 12.05 0.51 11.70
C HIS A 5 11.89 -0.47 10.55
N GLU A 6 10.65 -0.74 10.20
CA GLU A 6 10.31 -1.61 9.09
C GLU A 6 9.77 -0.78 7.93
N HIS A 7 9.97 -1.30 6.73
CA HIS A 7 9.54 -0.62 5.51
C HIS A 7 8.87 -1.61 4.60
N VAL A 8 7.78 -1.19 3.97
CA VAL A 8 7.11 -2.01 2.96
C VAL A 8 6.87 -1.15 1.71
N ASP A 9 6.87 -1.79 0.55
CA ASP A 9 6.57 -1.13 -0.72
C ASP A 9 5.07 -1.13 -0.95
N LEU A 10 4.52 0.00 -1.39
CA LEU A 10 3.09 0.15 -1.64
C LEU A 10 2.84 0.76 -3.00
N LEU A 11 1.94 0.16 -3.75
CA LEU A 11 1.38 0.75 -4.96
C LEU A 11 -0.14 0.68 -4.89
N VAL A 12 -0.79 1.81 -5.09
CA VAL A 12 -2.24 1.87 -5.34
C VAL A 12 -2.41 2.19 -6.81
N TYR A 13 -3.08 1.29 -7.54
CA TYR A 13 -3.20 1.37 -9.00
C TYR A 13 -4.67 1.32 -9.35
N ILE A 14 -5.19 2.40 -9.95
CA ILE A 14 -6.61 2.55 -10.22
C ILE A 14 -6.82 2.94 -11.68
N ASN A 15 -7.58 2.10 -12.39
CA ASN A 15 -7.97 2.36 -13.78
C ASN A 15 -6.77 2.72 -14.68
N GLY A 16 -5.72 1.93 -14.56
CA GLY A 16 -4.55 2.05 -15.44
C GLY A 16 -3.47 2.99 -14.97
N GLU A 17 -3.63 3.62 -13.79
CA GLU A 17 -2.65 4.60 -13.32
C GLU A 17 -2.32 4.44 -11.84
N PRO A 18 -1.03 4.58 -11.48
CA PRO A 18 -0.65 4.65 -10.08
C PRO A 18 -1.22 5.91 -9.41
N LEU A 19 -1.74 5.75 -8.21
CA LEU A 19 -2.12 6.90 -7.39
C LEU A 19 -0.84 7.53 -6.82
N ASP A 20 -0.71 8.83 -6.98
CA ASP A 20 0.46 9.55 -6.46
C ASP A 20 0.36 9.74 -4.95
N LEU A 21 1.17 8.99 -4.21
CA LEU A 21 1.22 9.05 -2.75
C LEU A 21 2.26 10.05 -2.23
N ASN A 22 2.93 10.78 -3.12
CA ASN A 22 3.90 11.80 -2.72
C ASN A 22 3.25 13.14 -2.34
N GLN A 23 1.94 13.15 -2.18
CA GLN A 23 1.21 14.35 -1.77
C GLN A 23 1.26 14.53 -0.26
N SER A 24 1.31 15.77 0.19
CA SER A 24 1.40 16.07 1.62
C SER A 24 0.23 15.51 2.43
N ARG A 25 -0.92 15.30 1.79
CA ARG A 25 -2.09 14.71 2.46
C ARG A 25 -1.85 13.31 2.98
N TYR A 26 -0.85 12.60 2.43
CA TYR A 26 -0.52 11.23 2.85
C TYR A 26 0.63 11.17 3.83
N ALA A 27 1.38 12.25 4.00
CA ALA A 27 2.61 12.22 4.78
C ALA A 27 2.35 12.26 6.28
N MET A 28 3.11 11.45 7.03
CA MET A 28 3.17 11.51 8.50
C MET A 28 1.81 11.44 9.20
N LYS A 29 0.93 10.54 8.73
CA LYS A 29 -0.42 10.45 9.27
C LYS A 29 -0.52 9.80 10.65
N SER A 30 0.47 9.01 11.03
CA SER A 30 0.52 8.37 12.34
C SER A 30 1.97 8.19 12.76
N SER A 31 2.23 8.23 14.06
CA SER A 31 3.57 7.94 14.57
C SER A 31 3.91 6.45 14.52
N TYR A 32 2.91 5.57 14.41
CA TYR A 32 3.15 4.13 14.36
C TYR A 32 3.39 3.61 12.95
N GLY A 33 2.80 4.25 11.96
CA GLY A 33 3.00 3.90 10.57
C GLY A 33 2.63 5.07 9.70
N HIS A 34 3.47 5.41 8.72
CA HIS A 34 3.24 6.59 7.91
C HIS A 34 4.04 6.54 6.59
N ILE A 35 3.71 7.48 5.71
CA ILE A 35 4.47 7.75 4.50
C ILE A 35 5.17 9.08 4.69
N HIS A 36 6.49 9.11 4.44
CA HIS A 36 7.24 10.37 4.48
C HIS A 36 6.95 11.18 3.23
N GLY A 37 6.95 12.49 3.38
CA GLY A 37 6.84 13.39 2.24
C GLY A 37 7.97 13.12 1.25
N GLY A 38 7.64 12.94 -0.02
CA GLY A 38 8.60 12.63 -1.06
C GLY A 38 8.95 11.14 -1.19
N GLU A 39 8.41 10.29 -0.32
CA GLU A 39 8.63 8.85 -0.34
C GLU A 39 7.30 8.11 -0.29
N GLY A 40 6.35 8.52 -1.13
CA GLY A 40 4.98 8.02 -1.09
C GLY A 40 4.82 6.56 -1.50
N ASP A 41 5.86 5.94 -2.05
CA ASP A 41 5.85 4.53 -2.43
C ASP A 41 6.35 3.61 -1.31
N ILE A 42 6.71 4.17 -0.15
CA ILE A 42 7.24 3.40 0.98
C ILE A 42 6.45 3.70 2.23
N MET A 43 5.96 2.64 2.87
CA MET A 43 5.32 2.73 4.17
C MET A 43 6.37 2.53 5.25
N HIS A 44 6.46 3.47 6.18
CA HIS A 44 7.37 3.38 7.32
C HIS A 44 6.60 2.88 8.53
N LEU A 45 7.07 1.79 9.11
CA LEU A 45 6.41 1.16 10.25
C LEU A 45 7.28 1.31 11.49
N HIS A 46 6.73 1.92 12.53
CA HIS A 46 7.42 2.15 13.81
C HIS A 46 6.84 1.32 14.94
N ALA A 47 5.94 0.41 14.62
CA ALA A 47 5.36 -0.53 15.58
C ALA A 47 5.13 -1.85 14.86
N ILE A 48 5.05 -2.94 15.61
CA ILE A 48 4.70 -4.25 15.06
C ILE A 48 3.18 -4.41 15.08
N ASN A 49 2.69 -5.38 14.32
CA ASN A 49 1.27 -5.75 14.28
C ASN A 49 0.38 -4.61 13.77
N ILE A 50 0.83 -3.93 12.72
CA ILE A 50 0.01 -2.91 12.05
C ILE A 50 -0.80 -3.59 10.95
N PRO A 51 -2.15 -3.58 11.05
CA PRO A 51 -2.98 -4.14 10.00
C PRO A 51 -2.97 -3.25 8.76
N LEU A 52 -3.04 -3.86 7.58
CA LEU A 52 -3.11 -3.12 6.33
C LEU A 52 -4.30 -2.15 6.31
N SER A 53 -5.48 -2.62 6.74
CA SER A 53 -6.69 -1.79 6.74
C SER A 53 -6.50 -0.53 7.59
N TRP A 54 -5.90 -0.67 8.76
CA TRP A 54 -5.66 0.48 9.64
C TRP A 54 -4.74 1.51 8.96
N PHE A 55 -3.66 1.02 8.35
CA PHE A 55 -2.73 1.93 7.67
C PHE A 55 -3.44 2.67 6.53
N MET A 56 -4.21 1.94 5.71
CA MET A 56 -4.93 2.56 4.59
C MET A 56 -5.94 3.59 5.06
N GLU A 57 -6.60 3.36 6.20
CA GLU A 57 -7.52 4.35 6.76
C GLU A 57 -6.81 5.64 7.15
N THR A 58 -5.56 5.56 7.64
CA THR A 58 -4.80 6.77 7.97
C THR A 58 -4.54 7.64 6.75
N LEU A 59 -4.55 7.05 5.57
CA LEU A 59 -4.32 7.76 4.31
C LEU A 59 -5.63 8.26 3.68
N ASP A 60 -6.78 7.99 4.31
CA ASP A 60 -8.10 8.25 3.72
C ASP A 60 -8.30 7.44 2.43
N LEU A 61 -7.81 6.19 2.45
CA LEU A 61 -7.88 5.23 1.35
C LEU A 61 -8.43 3.91 1.88
N ALA A 62 -9.56 3.94 2.58
CA ALA A 62 -10.11 2.75 3.25
C ALA A 62 -10.40 1.64 2.26
N ILE A 63 -10.02 0.41 2.60
CA ILE A 63 -10.22 -0.75 1.74
C ILE A 63 -11.13 -1.79 2.41
N THR A 64 -11.89 -2.49 1.55
CA THR A 64 -12.62 -3.71 1.91
C THR A 64 -12.20 -4.79 0.90
N PRO A 65 -12.64 -6.03 1.06
CA PRO A 65 -12.32 -7.05 0.05
C PRO A 65 -12.85 -6.74 -1.35
N THR A 66 -13.80 -5.82 -1.50
CA THR A 66 -14.45 -5.54 -2.77
C THR A 66 -14.40 -4.07 -3.19
N SER A 67 -13.80 -3.20 -2.39
CA SER A 67 -13.82 -1.76 -2.71
C SER A 67 -12.62 -1.02 -2.13
N ILE A 68 -12.33 0.13 -2.71
CA ILE A 68 -11.43 1.12 -2.13
C ILE A 68 -12.13 2.48 -2.16
N ASN A 69 -12.07 3.18 -1.02
CA ASN A 69 -12.59 4.54 -0.91
C ASN A 69 -11.44 5.52 -1.02
N VAL A 70 -11.44 6.33 -2.07
CA VAL A 70 -10.39 7.33 -2.31
C VAL A 70 -10.97 8.69 -2.01
N HIS A 71 -10.66 9.20 -0.82
CA HIS A 71 -11.07 10.53 -0.36
C HIS A 71 -12.58 10.78 -0.49
N GLY A 72 -13.37 9.76 -0.18
CA GLY A 72 -14.82 9.83 -0.24
C GLY A 72 -15.44 9.27 -1.51
N PHE A 73 -14.65 8.96 -2.53
CA PHE A 73 -15.15 8.31 -3.73
C PHE A 73 -14.86 6.81 -3.68
N GLU A 74 -15.91 5.99 -3.81
CA GLU A 74 -15.77 4.54 -3.67
C GLU A 74 -15.69 3.84 -5.02
N TYR A 75 -14.62 3.06 -5.23
CA TYR A 75 -14.45 2.18 -6.36
C TYR A 75 -14.81 0.77 -5.92
N VAL A 76 -15.88 0.21 -6.49
CA VAL A 76 -16.43 -1.08 -6.06
C VAL A 76 -16.32 -2.09 -7.19
N THR A 77 -15.96 -3.34 -6.83
CA THR A 77 -15.99 -4.45 -7.77
C THR A 77 -17.37 -4.57 -8.44
N ASN A 78 -17.36 -4.68 -9.76
CA ASN A 78 -18.58 -4.80 -10.56
C ASN A 78 -18.31 -5.72 -11.75
N ASP A 79 -19.18 -5.69 -12.78
CA ASP A 79 -19.03 -6.55 -13.94
C ASP A 79 -17.79 -6.25 -14.77
N ASP A 80 -17.31 -5.01 -14.73
CA ASP A 80 -16.19 -4.54 -15.58
C ASP A 80 -14.88 -4.40 -14.83
N ASN A 81 -14.92 -4.23 -13.50
CA ASN A 81 -13.73 -3.93 -12.71
C ASN A 81 -13.72 -4.72 -11.42
N VAL A 82 -12.51 -5.01 -10.95
CA VAL A 82 -12.31 -5.78 -9.71
C VAL A 82 -11.30 -5.05 -8.83
N LEU A 83 -11.57 -5.07 -7.53
CA LEU A 83 -10.54 -4.70 -6.55
C LEU A 83 -9.79 -5.95 -6.15
N MET A 84 -8.46 -5.86 -6.16
CA MET A 84 -7.59 -6.93 -5.68
C MET A 84 -6.52 -6.35 -4.79
N VAL A 85 -6.27 -7.00 -3.68
CA VAL A 85 -5.13 -6.68 -2.81
C VAL A 85 -4.17 -7.84 -2.89
N VAL A 86 -2.93 -7.53 -3.28
CA VAL A 86 -1.91 -8.55 -3.53
C VAL A 86 -0.68 -8.22 -2.68
N ILE A 87 -0.23 -9.17 -1.89
CA ILE A 87 0.97 -9.01 -1.08
C ILE A 87 1.96 -10.09 -1.47
N ASN A 88 3.14 -9.67 -1.91
CA ASN A 88 4.22 -10.56 -2.34
C ASN A 88 3.75 -11.55 -3.41
N GLY A 89 2.91 -11.07 -4.33
CA GLY A 89 2.41 -11.87 -5.44
C GLY A 89 1.18 -12.73 -5.11
N ASN A 90 0.67 -12.68 -3.89
CA ASN A 90 -0.47 -13.48 -3.47
C ASN A 90 -1.67 -12.59 -3.20
N ALA A 91 -2.79 -12.88 -3.86
CA ALA A 91 -4.03 -12.16 -3.59
C ALA A 91 -4.52 -12.53 -2.18
N ILE A 92 -4.94 -11.52 -1.41
CA ILE A 92 -5.42 -11.73 -0.04
C ILE A 92 -6.88 -11.31 0.07
N GLY A 93 -7.60 -11.91 1.01
CA GLY A 93 -8.98 -11.56 1.31
C GLY A 93 -9.16 -10.92 2.68
N ASP A 94 -8.14 -10.98 3.52
CA ASP A 94 -8.18 -10.40 4.87
C ASP A 94 -7.49 -9.04 4.86
N MET A 95 -8.28 -7.97 4.88
CA MET A 95 -7.75 -6.61 4.86
C MET A 95 -7.07 -6.23 6.18
N ASP A 96 -7.31 -7.00 7.24
CA ASP A 96 -6.65 -6.79 8.53
C ASP A 96 -5.34 -7.58 8.67
N GLN A 97 -4.84 -8.13 7.56
CA GLN A 97 -3.56 -8.83 7.57
C GLN A 97 -2.46 -7.90 8.08
N MET A 98 -1.64 -8.41 8.98
CA MET A 98 -0.56 -7.64 9.56
C MET A 98 0.54 -7.40 8.53
N LEU A 99 1.08 -6.19 8.51
CA LEU A 99 2.19 -5.83 7.63
C LEU A 99 3.48 -6.40 8.18
N ILE A 100 4.32 -6.91 7.28
CA ILE A 100 5.62 -7.52 7.61
C ILE A 100 6.69 -6.74 6.84
N ASP A 101 7.86 -6.57 7.48
CA ASP A 101 8.98 -5.86 6.89
C ASP A 101 9.29 -6.38 5.48
N GLU A 102 9.50 -5.47 4.55
CA GLU A 102 9.82 -5.72 3.14
C GLU A 102 8.68 -6.33 2.31
N ASP A 103 7.45 -6.34 2.84
CA ASP A 103 6.29 -6.73 2.03
C ASP A 103 6.16 -5.81 0.81
N LYS A 104 5.70 -6.41 -0.30
CA LYS A 104 5.36 -5.68 -1.52
C LYS A 104 3.86 -5.73 -1.71
N ILE A 105 3.22 -4.58 -1.59
CA ILE A 105 1.76 -4.48 -1.55
C ILE A 105 1.25 -3.77 -2.80
N LEU A 106 0.35 -4.43 -3.50
CA LEU A 106 -0.38 -3.85 -4.62
C LEU A 106 -1.86 -3.80 -4.26
N ILE A 107 -2.42 -2.61 -4.34
CA ILE A 107 -3.87 -2.43 -4.26
C ILE A 107 -4.33 -2.02 -5.65
N TYR A 108 -5.04 -2.94 -6.30
CA TYR A 108 -5.38 -2.85 -7.71
C TYR A 108 -6.89 -2.67 -7.88
N TYR A 109 -7.29 -1.71 -8.70
CA TYR A 109 -8.66 -1.60 -9.17
C TYR A 109 -8.67 -1.37 -10.68
N GLY A 110 -9.32 -2.25 -11.41
CA GLY A 110 -9.41 -2.18 -12.86
C GLY A 110 -10.00 -3.44 -13.45
N PRO A 111 -9.84 -3.66 -14.77
CA PRO A 111 -10.50 -4.77 -15.46
C PRO A 111 -10.01 -6.16 -15.04
N GLY A 112 -8.84 -6.25 -14.40
CA GLY A 112 -8.33 -7.52 -13.92
C GLY A 112 -7.77 -8.43 -15.00
N ASP A 113 -7.55 -7.94 -16.22
CA ASP A 113 -6.92 -8.76 -17.24
C ASP A 113 -5.43 -8.95 -16.93
N GLU A 114 -4.86 -10.00 -17.52
CA GLU A 114 -3.48 -10.40 -17.23
C GLU A 114 -2.49 -9.31 -17.58
N ASP A 115 -2.66 -8.65 -18.72
CA ASP A 115 -1.72 -7.62 -19.16
C ASP A 115 -1.73 -6.42 -18.22
N ASP A 116 -2.91 -5.99 -17.77
CA ASP A 116 -3.05 -4.86 -16.86
C ASP A 116 -2.49 -5.20 -15.48
N LEU A 117 -2.78 -6.41 -14.99
CA LEU A 117 -2.22 -6.88 -13.72
C LEU A 117 -0.70 -6.97 -13.76
N ASN A 118 -0.15 -7.50 -14.85
CA ASN A 118 1.30 -7.58 -15.01
C ASN A 118 1.95 -6.20 -15.04
N ARG A 119 1.29 -5.25 -15.71
CA ARG A 119 1.78 -3.87 -15.72
C ARG A 119 1.78 -3.29 -14.32
N ALA A 120 0.68 -3.47 -13.56
CA ALA A 120 0.61 -2.97 -12.20
C ALA A 120 1.69 -3.59 -11.32
N HIS A 121 1.89 -4.91 -11.42
CA HIS A 121 2.95 -5.58 -10.66
C HIS A 121 4.33 -5.03 -10.99
N SER A 122 4.60 -4.72 -12.26
CA SER A 122 5.90 -4.19 -12.67
C SER A 122 6.17 -2.79 -12.13
N LEU A 123 5.14 -2.08 -11.70
CA LEU A 123 5.26 -0.72 -11.18
C LEU A 123 5.37 -0.68 -9.66
N ILE A 124 5.26 -1.82 -8.96
CA ILE A 124 5.46 -1.85 -7.51
C ILE A 124 6.92 -1.48 -7.25
N PRO A 125 7.18 -0.49 -6.40
CA PRO A 125 8.55 -0.10 -6.09
C PRO A 125 9.29 -1.23 -5.37
N ASP A 126 10.62 -1.20 -5.45
CA ASP A 126 11.48 -2.19 -4.81
C ASP A 126 12.49 -1.46 -3.95
N ARG A 127 11.98 -0.67 -2.99
CA ARG A 127 12.80 0.24 -2.21
C ARG A 127 12.89 -0.14 -0.74
N ALA A 128 11.93 -0.90 -0.22
CA ALA A 128 11.94 -1.27 1.19
C ALA A 128 13.20 -2.05 1.55
N GLN A 129 13.56 -3.04 0.75
CA GLN A 129 14.77 -3.81 0.97
C GLN A 129 16.03 -2.96 0.83
N GLU A 130 16.05 -2.05 -0.15
CA GLU A 130 17.18 -1.14 -0.34
C GLU A 130 17.37 -0.26 0.89
N ILE A 131 16.31 0.34 1.40
CA ILE A 131 16.37 1.20 2.57
C ILE A 131 16.83 0.42 3.80
N ASN A 132 16.29 -0.79 4.00
CA ASN A 132 16.65 -1.63 5.13
C ASN A 132 18.12 -2.04 5.11
N SER A 133 18.76 -2.05 3.95
CA SER A 133 20.17 -2.41 3.83
C SER A 133 21.11 -1.24 4.12
N MET A 134 20.58 -0.03 4.28
CA MET A 134 21.41 1.15 4.56
C MET A 134 21.83 1.17 6.03
N PRO A 135 23.04 1.68 6.36
CA PRO A 135 23.47 1.80 7.75
C PRO A 135 22.52 2.65 8.59
N ASN A 136 21.90 3.65 7.99
CA ASN A 136 20.87 4.47 8.60
C ASN A 136 19.58 4.24 7.82
N LYS A 137 18.64 3.55 8.43
CA LYS A 137 17.43 3.12 7.72
C LYS A 137 16.49 4.26 7.37
N GLY A 138 16.87 5.47 7.62
CA GLY A 138 15.96 6.58 7.49
C GLY A 138 14.91 6.50 8.60
N ASP A 139 13.96 7.32 8.59
CA ASP A 139 12.97 7.27 9.64
C ASP A 139 11.65 6.65 9.17
#